data_5dc0bb605c5c4a49e0f4833abe3e77a0
#
_entry.id   5dc0bb605c5c4a49e0f4833abe3e77a0
#
_cell.length_a   1.000
_cell.length_b   1.000
_cell.length_c   1.000
_cell.angle_alpha   90.00
_cell.angle_beta   90.00
_cell.angle_gamma   90.00
#
_symmetry.space_group_name_H-M   'P 1'
#
loop_
_entity.id
_entity.type
_entity.pdbx_description
1 polymer ?
#
loop_
_entity_poly.entity_id
_entity_poly.type
_entity_poly.pdbx_seq_one_letter_code
_entity_poly.pdbx_strand_id
1 'polypeptide(L)'
;MIAEPTLAQAAHAWGAQGIPFNDEPKNDLFRTASIERATTLLNQSVALRSVMLLSGENGVGKSALAGRWLRSLEPKVYFPVCITQASLTGIGLLALFLQKLGKAPKHQRSASLKLLEEAFGELGRLIPVLLLDEAQNYAMSALEEVRMLLGLNLPEQPAFALILVGDSYLLSTLRLRSHRALYSRIAAHARIEGLSRSELEPTSNTSCARWESNVPALNRLRSNF
;
A
#
# COMPACT_ATOMS: atom_id res chain seq x y z
N MET A 1 16.70 -22.66 34.52
CA MET A 1 15.91 -22.11 33.40
C MET A 1 16.91 -21.44 32.46
N ILE A 2 17.16 -22.03 31.31
CA ILE A 2 18.00 -21.45 30.25
C ILE A 2 17.06 -20.47 29.54
N ALA A 3 17.36 -19.17 29.58
CA ALA A 3 16.58 -18.17 28.88
C ALA A 3 16.64 -18.46 27.38
N GLU A 4 15.48 -18.51 26.71
CA GLU A 4 15.43 -18.67 25.26
C GLU A 4 16.16 -17.47 24.59
N PRO A 5 17.05 -17.74 23.61
CA PRO A 5 17.77 -16.67 22.93
C PRO A 5 16.79 -15.74 22.23
N THR A 6 17.01 -14.43 22.34
CA THR A 6 16.23 -13.46 21.56
C THR A 6 16.48 -13.66 20.05
N LEU A 7 15.52 -13.26 19.20
CA LEU A 7 15.67 -13.35 17.72
C LEU A 7 16.98 -12.71 17.24
N ALA A 8 17.42 -11.62 17.85
CA ALA A 8 18.69 -10.97 17.55
C ALA A 8 19.90 -11.85 17.89
N GLN A 9 19.87 -12.54 19.06
CA GLN A 9 20.94 -13.46 19.47
C GLN A 9 20.98 -14.70 18.56
N ALA A 10 19.80 -15.22 18.18
CA ALA A 10 19.72 -16.33 17.22
C ALA A 10 20.26 -15.92 15.83
N ALA A 11 19.88 -14.75 15.33
CA ALA A 11 20.38 -14.22 14.05
C ALA A 11 21.91 -14.07 14.08
N HIS A 12 22.45 -13.52 15.16
CA HIS A 12 23.90 -13.37 15.35
C HIS A 12 24.63 -14.71 15.44
N ALA A 13 24.03 -15.72 16.10
CA ALA A 13 24.60 -17.07 16.17
C ALA A 13 24.67 -17.76 14.81
N TRP A 14 23.79 -17.36 13.87
CA TRP A 14 23.81 -17.81 12.47
C TRP A 14 24.70 -16.95 11.55
N GLY A 15 25.42 -15.97 12.10
CA GLY A 15 26.31 -15.08 11.34
C GLY A 15 25.59 -13.95 10.61
N ALA A 16 24.31 -13.71 10.88
CA ALA A 16 23.57 -12.61 10.29
C ALA A 16 23.93 -11.29 10.99
N GLN A 17 24.12 -10.22 10.23
CA GLN A 17 24.40 -8.88 10.75
C GLN A 17 23.17 -8.15 11.31
N GLY A 18 21.97 -8.76 11.19
CA GLY A 18 20.71 -8.22 11.68
C GLY A 18 19.61 -9.26 11.68
N ILE A 19 18.44 -8.91 12.19
CA ILE A 19 17.26 -9.79 12.17
C ILE A 19 16.76 -9.88 10.73
N PRO A 20 16.68 -11.09 10.15
CA PRO A 20 16.14 -11.29 8.82
C PRO A 20 14.66 -10.92 8.76
N PHE A 21 14.22 -10.46 7.60
CA PHE A 21 12.80 -10.08 7.35
C PHE A 21 12.25 -9.03 8.32
N ASN A 22 13.14 -8.21 8.88
CA ASN A 22 12.73 -7.05 9.65
C ASN A 22 12.17 -6.00 8.68
N ASP A 23 10.99 -5.43 9.00
CA ASP A 23 10.34 -4.35 8.24
C ASP A 23 11.09 -3.01 8.36
N GLU A 24 12.41 -3.04 8.45
CA GLU A 24 13.20 -1.81 8.47
C GLU A 24 13.03 -1.04 7.15
N PRO A 25 12.80 0.30 7.23
CA PRO A 25 12.62 1.14 6.04
C PRO A 25 13.79 1.12 5.05
N LYS A 26 14.95 0.62 5.49
CA LYS A 26 16.20 0.55 4.72
C LYS A 26 16.33 -0.72 3.87
N ASN A 27 15.53 -1.74 4.12
CA ASN A 27 15.61 -2.97 3.35
C ASN A 27 15.03 -2.75 1.95
N ASP A 28 15.87 -2.91 0.94
CA ASP A 28 15.43 -2.81 -0.45
C ASP A 28 14.47 -3.97 -0.77
N LEU A 29 13.29 -3.62 -1.27
CA LEU A 29 12.39 -4.62 -1.84
C LEU A 29 13.09 -5.30 -3.01
N PHE A 30 12.86 -6.59 -3.12
CA PHE A 30 13.36 -7.34 -4.26
C PHE A 30 12.76 -6.75 -5.55
N ARG A 31 13.62 -6.37 -6.50
CA ARG A 31 13.18 -5.72 -7.75
C ARG A 31 12.75 -6.79 -8.75
N THR A 32 11.46 -6.96 -8.92
CA THR A 32 10.87 -7.76 -10.00
C THR A 32 10.24 -6.86 -11.05
N ALA A 33 10.04 -7.39 -12.24
CA ALA A 33 9.34 -6.66 -13.30
C ALA A 33 7.91 -6.25 -12.89
N SER A 34 7.23 -7.06 -12.06
CA SER A 34 5.90 -6.76 -11.54
C SER A 34 5.93 -5.57 -10.55
N ILE A 35 6.93 -5.50 -9.67
CA ILE A 35 7.13 -4.40 -8.71
C ILE A 35 7.49 -3.10 -9.44
N GLU A 36 8.38 -3.16 -10.44
CA GLU A 36 8.75 -1.98 -11.23
C GLU A 36 7.56 -1.41 -12.02
N ARG A 37 6.79 -2.30 -12.67
CA ARG A 37 5.55 -1.92 -13.36
C ARG A 37 4.55 -1.30 -12.38
N ALA A 38 4.32 -1.92 -11.22
CA ALA A 38 3.42 -1.38 -10.20
C ALA A 38 3.86 0.00 -9.72
N THR A 39 5.15 0.20 -9.45
CA THR A 39 5.72 1.49 -9.04
C THR A 39 5.51 2.56 -10.12
N THR A 40 5.72 2.23 -11.39
CA THR A 40 5.49 3.14 -12.51
C THR A 40 4.02 3.57 -12.58
N LEU A 41 3.09 2.61 -12.48
CA LEU A 41 1.65 2.90 -12.50
C LEU A 41 1.21 3.71 -11.27
N LEU A 42 1.78 3.45 -10.09
CA LEU A 42 1.53 4.24 -8.88
C LEU A 42 1.92 5.70 -9.10
N ASN A 43 3.12 5.96 -9.63
CA ASN A 43 3.59 7.32 -9.91
C ASN A 43 2.71 8.05 -10.94
N GLN A 44 2.32 7.35 -12.01
CA GLN A 44 1.42 7.91 -13.03
C GLN A 44 0.04 8.24 -12.44
N SER A 45 -0.50 7.33 -11.61
CA SER A 45 -1.84 7.49 -11.03
C SER A 45 -1.93 8.68 -10.09
N VAL A 46 -0.90 8.93 -9.27
CA VAL A 46 -0.92 10.09 -8.37
C VAL A 46 -0.71 11.41 -9.12
N ALA A 47 0.13 11.41 -10.15
CA ALA A 47 0.31 12.60 -11.01
C ALA A 47 -0.98 13.01 -11.73
N LEU A 48 -1.80 12.01 -12.13
CA LEU A 48 -3.08 12.21 -12.80
C LEU A 48 -4.27 12.31 -11.83
N ARG A 49 -4.06 12.24 -10.52
CA ARG A 49 -5.12 12.17 -9.49
C ARG A 49 -6.16 11.11 -9.82
N SER A 50 -5.73 9.97 -10.29
CA SER A 50 -6.61 8.88 -10.73
C SER A 50 -6.74 7.78 -9.68
N VAL A 51 -7.63 6.82 -9.96
CA VAL A 51 -7.84 5.64 -9.13
C VAL A 51 -6.97 4.50 -9.66
N MET A 52 -6.18 3.89 -8.78
CA MET A 52 -5.39 2.71 -9.10
C MET A 52 -5.72 1.55 -8.15
N LEU A 53 -5.76 0.35 -8.70
CA LEU A 53 -5.86 -0.91 -7.96
C LEU A 53 -4.50 -1.62 -7.96
N LEU A 54 -3.97 -1.90 -6.77
CA LEU A 54 -2.81 -2.76 -6.55
C LEU A 54 -3.29 -4.08 -5.95
N SER A 55 -3.21 -5.17 -6.70
CA SER A 55 -3.68 -6.48 -6.24
C SER A 55 -2.58 -7.53 -6.23
N GLY A 56 -2.82 -8.64 -5.54
CA GLY A 56 -1.92 -9.80 -5.50
C GLY A 56 -2.29 -10.74 -4.37
N GLU A 57 -1.70 -11.93 -4.36
CA GLU A 57 -1.90 -12.92 -3.30
C GLU A 57 -1.44 -12.39 -1.93
N ASN A 58 -1.90 -13.03 -0.85
CA ASN A 58 -1.44 -12.69 0.48
C ASN A 58 0.05 -13.02 0.65
N GLY A 59 0.79 -12.13 1.32
CA GLY A 59 2.23 -12.34 1.56
C GLY A 59 3.18 -11.91 0.42
N VAL A 60 2.69 -11.52 -0.77
CA VAL A 60 3.56 -11.10 -1.90
C VAL A 60 4.20 -9.73 -1.74
N GLY A 61 3.95 -9.02 -0.63
CA GLY A 61 4.59 -7.74 -0.35
C GLY A 61 3.83 -6.49 -0.82
N LYS A 62 2.52 -6.57 -1.09
CA LYS A 62 1.68 -5.40 -1.49
C LYS A 62 1.80 -4.23 -0.54
N SER A 63 1.54 -4.46 0.76
CA SER A 63 1.58 -3.41 1.79
C SER A 63 2.99 -2.85 1.99
N ALA A 64 4.02 -3.71 1.88
CA ALA A 64 5.41 -3.30 1.94
C ALA A 64 5.78 -2.38 0.76
N LEU A 65 5.39 -2.74 -0.46
CA LEU A 65 5.58 -1.90 -1.64
C LEU A 65 4.82 -0.58 -1.50
N ALA A 66 3.53 -0.65 -1.18
CA ALA A 66 2.67 0.52 -1.06
C ALA A 66 3.17 1.49 0.02
N GLY A 67 3.55 0.97 1.21
CA GLY A 67 4.08 1.77 2.30
C GLY A 67 5.43 2.40 1.97
N ARG A 68 6.34 1.65 1.33
CA ARG A 68 7.63 2.19 0.88
C ARG A 68 7.45 3.27 -0.18
N TRP A 69 6.64 2.98 -1.19
CA TRP A 69 6.33 3.94 -2.25
C TRP A 69 5.71 5.21 -1.68
N LEU A 70 4.75 5.09 -0.76
CA LEU A 70 4.09 6.24 -0.14
C LEU A 70 5.09 7.14 0.59
N ARG A 71 6.09 6.56 1.27
CA ARG A 71 7.18 7.30 1.92
C ARG A 71 8.16 7.96 0.94
N SER A 72 8.23 7.46 -0.31
CA SER A 72 9.12 8.03 -1.35
C SER A 72 8.49 9.20 -2.10
N LEU A 73 7.21 9.50 -1.88
CA LEU A 73 6.54 10.63 -2.50
C LEU A 73 7.17 11.96 -2.06
N GLU A 74 7.32 12.89 -3.00
CA GLU A 74 7.86 14.22 -2.72
C GLU A 74 6.93 15.01 -1.80
N PRO A 75 7.36 15.36 -0.55
CA PRO A 75 6.47 16.01 0.42
C PRO A 75 6.02 17.43 0.04
N LYS A 76 6.73 18.06 -0.91
CA LYS A 76 6.35 19.39 -1.44
C LYS A 76 5.24 19.33 -2.49
N VAL A 77 4.95 18.12 -3.00
CA VAL A 77 3.96 17.89 -4.06
C VAL A 77 2.77 17.08 -3.55
N TYR A 78 3.02 16.09 -2.71
CA TYR A 78 2.02 15.12 -2.28
C TYR A 78 1.79 15.14 -0.77
N PHE A 79 0.53 14.95 -0.39
CA PHE A 79 0.14 14.73 1.00
C PHE A 79 -0.39 13.30 1.18
N PRO A 80 0.45 12.36 1.66
CA PRO A 80 0.07 10.96 1.78
C PRO A 80 -0.84 10.72 2.98
N VAL A 81 -1.94 10.00 2.76
CA VAL A 81 -2.87 9.52 3.78
C VAL A 81 -3.03 8.02 3.62
N CYS A 82 -2.61 7.25 4.61
CA CYS A 82 -2.75 5.79 4.63
C CYS A 82 -3.80 5.37 5.65
N ILE A 83 -4.75 4.54 5.22
CA ILE A 83 -5.76 3.90 6.06
C ILE A 83 -5.61 2.38 5.88
N THR A 84 -5.27 1.71 6.98
CA THR A 84 -5.05 0.25 7.03
C THR A 84 -6.08 -0.47 7.89
N GLN A 85 -7.08 0.26 8.38
CA GLN A 85 -8.02 -0.23 9.36
C GLN A 85 -9.14 -1.02 8.67
N ALA A 86 -9.24 -2.30 8.98
CA ALA A 86 -10.29 -3.18 8.46
C ALA A 86 -11.69 -2.83 8.99
N SER A 87 -12.72 -3.30 8.28
CA SER A 87 -14.15 -3.23 8.71
C SER A 87 -14.72 -1.83 8.88
N LEU A 88 -14.17 -0.83 8.15
CA LEU A 88 -14.70 0.53 8.19
C LEU A 88 -16.05 0.64 7.47
N THR A 89 -16.97 1.37 8.08
CA THR A 89 -18.19 1.89 7.43
C THR A 89 -17.85 3.15 6.62
N GLY A 90 -18.78 3.62 5.76
CA GLY A 90 -18.57 4.86 5.01
C GLY A 90 -18.31 6.08 5.90
N ILE A 91 -19.10 6.22 6.98
CA ILE A 91 -18.92 7.31 7.96
C ILE A 91 -17.59 7.16 8.70
N GLY A 92 -17.22 5.94 9.07
CA GLY A 92 -15.93 5.65 9.70
C GLY A 92 -14.74 6.00 8.81
N LEU A 93 -14.81 5.69 7.53
CA LEU A 93 -13.78 6.05 6.56
C LEU A 93 -13.63 7.58 6.43
N LEU A 94 -14.75 8.29 6.26
CA LEU A 94 -14.76 9.75 6.18
C LEU A 94 -14.17 10.39 7.45
N ALA A 95 -14.54 9.85 8.62
CA ALA A 95 -14.01 10.32 9.90
C ALA A 95 -12.50 10.13 10.01
N LEU A 96 -11.98 8.95 9.64
CA LEU A 96 -10.54 8.68 9.65
C LEU A 96 -9.80 9.55 8.64
N PHE A 97 -10.37 9.76 7.46
CA PHE A 97 -9.75 10.61 6.46
C PHE A 97 -9.60 12.04 6.99
N LEU A 98 -10.66 12.61 7.58
CA LEU A 98 -10.62 13.93 8.23
C LEU A 98 -9.58 13.98 9.35
N GLN A 99 -9.53 12.97 10.23
CA GLN A 99 -8.52 12.90 11.31
C GLN A 99 -7.09 12.91 10.76
N LYS A 100 -6.83 12.16 9.67
CA LYS A 100 -5.52 12.16 9.01
C LYS A 100 -5.15 13.52 8.39
N LEU A 101 -6.16 14.32 8.01
CA LEU A 101 -6.01 15.70 7.58
C LEU A 101 -5.95 16.71 8.76
N GLY A 102 -5.91 16.22 10.01
CA GLY A 102 -5.85 17.07 11.20
C GLY A 102 -7.19 17.71 11.58
N LYS A 103 -8.31 17.21 11.05
CA LYS A 103 -9.66 17.75 11.31
C LYS A 103 -10.47 16.82 12.22
N ALA A 104 -11.25 17.41 13.12
CA ALA A 104 -12.19 16.65 13.94
C ALA A 104 -13.49 16.37 13.14
N PRO A 105 -13.87 15.10 12.92
CA PRO A 105 -15.08 14.77 12.18
C PRO A 105 -16.33 15.29 12.88
N LYS A 106 -17.35 15.62 12.10
CA LYS A 106 -18.65 16.10 12.62
C LYS A 106 -19.65 14.95 12.71
N HIS A 107 -20.66 15.09 13.56
CA HIS A 107 -21.73 14.09 13.70
C HIS A 107 -22.54 13.92 12.40
N GLN A 108 -22.79 15.01 11.68
CA GLN A 108 -23.51 14.97 10.41
C GLN A 108 -22.54 14.74 9.26
N ARG A 109 -22.87 13.80 8.36
CA ARG A 109 -22.08 13.48 7.17
C ARG A 109 -21.89 14.71 6.27
N SER A 110 -22.94 15.51 6.06
CA SER A 110 -22.87 16.72 5.23
C SER A 110 -21.87 17.75 5.78
N ALA A 111 -21.85 17.93 7.11
CA ALA A 111 -20.88 18.81 7.78
C ALA A 111 -19.45 18.27 7.69
N SER A 112 -19.26 16.94 7.74
CA SER A 112 -17.97 16.32 7.54
C SER A 112 -17.46 16.43 6.10
N LEU A 113 -18.34 16.34 5.11
CA LEU A 113 -17.98 16.55 3.70
C LEU A 113 -17.52 17.99 3.45
N LYS A 114 -18.27 18.97 3.96
CA LYS A 114 -17.85 20.37 3.87
C LYS A 114 -16.49 20.62 4.52
N LEU A 115 -16.26 20.03 5.69
CA LEU A 115 -14.98 20.10 6.39
C LEU A 115 -13.84 19.43 5.58
N LEU A 116 -14.13 18.36 4.82
CA LEU A 116 -13.16 17.73 3.93
C LEU A 116 -12.79 18.64 2.76
N GLU A 117 -13.77 19.33 2.15
CA GLU A 117 -13.51 20.31 1.09
C GLU A 117 -12.66 21.48 1.61
N GLU A 118 -12.97 22.00 2.80
CA GLU A 118 -12.17 23.01 3.48
C GLU A 118 -10.73 22.53 3.73
N ALA A 119 -10.57 21.28 4.23
CA ALA A 119 -9.27 20.68 4.46
C ALA A 119 -8.44 20.53 3.18
N PHE A 120 -9.07 20.16 2.06
CA PHE A 120 -8.39 20.12 0.76
C PHE A 120 -7.97 21.53 0.30
N GLY A 121 -8.80 22.53 0.53
CA GLY A 121 -8.46 23.93 0.24
C GLY A 121 -7.23 24.39 1.04
N GLU A 122 -7.11 24.01 2.30
CA GLU A 122 -5.96 24.35 3.15
C GLU A 122 -4.64 23.68 2.71
N LEU A 123 -4.71 22.51 2.07
CA LEU A 123 -3.52 21.87 1.49
C LEU A 123 -2.92 22.68 0.31
N GLY A 124 -3.67 23.62 -0.26
CA GLY A 124 -3.21 24.48 -1.33
C GLY A 124 -2.84 23.71 -2.59
N ARG A 125 -1.54 23.67 -2.91
CA ARG A 125 -1.04 22.96 -4.10
C ARG A 125 -0.71 21.49 -3.89
N LEU A 126 -0.70 21.04 -2.64
CA LEU A 126 -0.41 19.64 -2.34
C LEU A 126 -1.53 18.73 -2.85
N ILE A 127 -1.14 17.62 -3.45
CA ILE A 127 -2.07 16.60 -3.95
C ILE A 127 -2.27 15.57 -2.85
N PRO A 128 -3.48 15.42 -2.27
CA PRO A 128 -3.76 14.35 -1.34
C PRO A 128 -3.67 12.99 -2.05
N VAL A 129 -3.00 12.03 -1.41
CA VAL A 129 -2.90 10.65 -1.90
C VAL A 129 -3.50 9.74 -0.86
N LEU A 130 -4.71 9.26 -1.10
CA LEU A 130 -5.39 8.32 -0.21
C LEU A 130 -5.04 6.89 -0.61
N LEU A 131 -4.38 6.18 0.29
CA LEU A 131 -4.10 4.75 0.17
C LEU A 131 -4.98 3.98 1.15
N LEU A 132 -5.77 3.06 0.61
CA LEU A 132 -6.61 2.14 1.37
C LEU A 132 -6.01 0.74 1.26
N ASP A 133 -5.39 0.27 2.34
CA ASP A 133 -4.81 -1.08 2.39
C ASP A 133 -5.83 -2.10 2.89
N GLU A 134 -5.67 -3.36 2.49
CA GLU A 134 -6.60 -4.47 2.79
C GLU A 134 -8.06 -4.13 2.42
N ALA A 135 -8.25 -3.44 1.30
CA ALA A 135 -9.54 -2.86 0.92
C ALA A 135 -10.65 -3.91 0.67
N GLN A 136 -10.32 -5.20 0.51
CA GLN A 136 -11.30 -6.28 0.47
C GLN A 136 -12.05 -6.47 1.81
N ASN A 137 -11.49 -5.98 2.91
CA ASN A 137 -12.09 -6.09 4.25
C ASN A 137 -12.99 -4.90 4.60
N TYR A 138 -13.13 -3.92 3.70
CA TYR A 138 -13.98 -2.75 3.96
C TYR A 138 -15.45 -3.07 3.68
N ALA A 139 -16.33 -2.48 4.48
CA ALA A 139 -17.76 -2.57 4.22
C ALA A 139 -18.12 -1.98 2.85
N MET A 140 -19.18 -2.49 2.22
CA MET A 140 -19.70 -1.96 0.96
C MET A 140 -19.97 -0.45 1.03
N SER A 141 -20.47 0.03 2.18
CA SER A 141 -20.70 1.46 2.43
C SER A 141 -19.42 2.30 2.41
N ALA A 142 -18.28 1.75 2.81
CA ALA A 142 -17.00 2.46 2.75
C ALA A 142 -16.51 2.63 1.31
N LEU A 143 -16.61 1.58 0.49
CA LEU A 143 -16.24 1.67 -0.94
C LEU A 143 -17.19 2.62 -1.70
N GLU A 144 -18.47 2.65 -1.34
CA GLU A 144 -19.43 3.60 -1.89
C GLU A 144 -19.14 5.05 -1.43
N GLU A 145 -18.73 5.25 -0.18
CA GLU A 145 -18.28 6.57 0.30
C GLU A 145 -17.09 7.07 -0.52
N VAL A 146 -16.08 6.23 -0.72
CA VAL A 146 -14.93 6.57 -1.57
C VAL A 146 -15.36 6.99 -2.97
N ARG A 147 -16.30 6.24 -3.57
CA ARG A 147 -16.87 6.60 -4.88
C ARG A 147 -17.49 7.99 -4.89
N MET A 148 -18.23 8.33 -3.84
CA MET A 148 -18.87 9.65 -3.71
C MET A 148 -17.82 10.75 -3.53
N LEU A 149 -16.80 10.51 -2.69
CA LEU A 149 -15.71 11.45 -2.46
C LEU A 149 -14.92 11.78 -3.74
N LEU A 150 -14.73 10.80 -4.63
CA LEU A 150 -14.11 11.01 -5.95
C LEU A 150 -14.94 11.94 -6.86
N GLY A 151 -16.17 12.20 -6.52
CA GLY A 151 -17.07 13.10 -7.27
C GLY A 151 -17.15 14.53 -6.73
N LEU A 152 -16.50 14.86 -5.62
CA LEU A 152 -16.64 16.17 -4.97
C LEU A 152 -16.26 17.36 -5.87
N ASN A 153 -15.28 17.17 -6.74
CA ASN A 153 -14.75 18.25 -7.61
C ASN A 153 -15.19 18.13 -9.08
N LEU A 154 -16.17 17.30 -9.41
CA LEU A 154 -16.63 17.23 -10.79
C LEU A 154 -17.30 18.55 -11.23
N PRO A 155 -17.06 19.04 -12.47
CA PRO A 155 -16.38 18.39 -13.60
C PRO A 155 -14.85 18.52 -13.63
N GLU A 156 -14.24 19.15 -12.67
CA GLU A 156 -12.79 19.33 -12.58
C GLU A 156 -12.06 18.02 -12.23
N GLN A 157 -10.73 18.09 -12.09
CA GLN A 157 -9.94 16.92 -11.67
C GLN A 157 -10.36 16.46 -10.27
N PRO A 158 -10.27 15.15 -9.96
CA PRO A 158 -10.51 14.65 -8.62
C PRO A 158 -9.65 15.37 -7.58
N ALA A 159 -10.22 15.61 -6.40
CA ALA A 159 -9.55 16.33 -5.31
C ALA A 159 -8.30 15.59 -4.81
N PHE A 160 -8.25 14.26 -4.97
CA PHE A 160 -7.18 13.40 -4.48
C PHE A 160 -6.93 12.23 -5.42
N ALA A 161 -5.75 11.62 -5.33
CA ALA A 161 -5.45 10.33 -5.94
C ALA A 161 -5.87 9.20 -5.00
N LEU A 162 -6.41 8.10 -5.53
CA LEU A 162 -6.84 6.94 -4.75
C LEU A 162 -6.06 5.70 -5.14
N ILE A 163 -5.44 5.06 -4.17
CA ILE A 163 -4.78 3.76 -4.32
C ILE A 163 -5.52 2.74 -3.47
N LEU A 164 -6.14 1.76 -4.12
CA LEU A 164 -6.77 0.61 -3.48
C LEU A 164 -5.75 -0.54 -3.48
N VAL A 165 -5.45 -1.07 -2.31
CA VAL A 165 -4.55 -2.23 -2.15
C VAL A 165 -5.36 -3.38 -1.59
N GLY A 166 -5.25 -4.56 -2.20
CA GLY A 166 -5.98 -5.73 -1.73
C GLY A 166 -5.59 -7.02 -2.45
N ASP A 167 -6.30 -8.06 -2.14
CA ASP A 167 -6.13 -9.37 -2.77
C ASP A 167 -6.96 -9.53 -4.06
N SER A 168 -6.96 -10.72 -4.64
CA SER A 168 -7.78 -11.04 -5.82
C SER A 168 -9.28 -10.97 -5.54
N TYR A 169 -9.69 -11.13 -4.28
CA TYR A 169 -11.08 -11.04 -3.85
C TYR A 169 -11.61 -9.59 -3.98
N LEU A 170 -10.78 -8.59 -3.68
CA LEU A 170 -11.13 -7.17 -3.89
C LEU A 170 -11.53 -6.90 -5.35
N LEU A 171 -10.75 -7.39 -6.31
CA LEU A 171 -11.07 -7.22 -7.73
C LEU A 171 -12.41 -7.86 -8.09
N SER A 172 -12.70 -9.04 -7.56
CA SER A 172 -13.97 -9.73 -7.77
C SER A 172 -15.13 -8.94 -7.16
N THR A 173 -14.96 -8.40 -5.96
CA THR A 173 -15.94 -7.55 -5.28
C THR A 173 -16.23 -6.27 -6.07
N LEU A 174 -15.20 -5.58 -6.56
CA LEU A 174 -15.35 -4.35 -7.34
C LEU A 174 -16.06 -4.57 -8.68
N ARG A 175 -16.01 -5.76 -9.27
CA ARG A 175 -16.73 -6.12 -10.49
C ARG A 175 -18.23 -6.36 -10.27
N LEU A 176 -18.67 -6.53 -9.03
CA LEU A 176 -20.10 -6.67 -8.74
C LEU A 176 -20.88 -5.43 -9.17
N ARG A 177 -22.15 -5.63 -9.51
CA ARG A 177 -23.04 -4.55 -9.96
C ARG A 177 -23.09 -3.38 -8.98
N SER A 178 -23.06 -3.66 -7.69
CA SER A 178 -23.05 -2.67 -6.60
C SER A 178 -21.86 -1.73 -6.62
N HIS A 179 -20.70 -2.17 -7.12
CA HIS A 179 -19.45 -1.39 -7.15
C HIS A 179 -19.03 -0.96 -8.56
N ARG A 180 -19.87 -1.24 -9.57
CA ARG A 180 -19.53 -0.95 -10.97
C ARG A 180 -19.12 0.50 -11.20
N ALA A 181 -19.73 1.43 -10.49
CA ALA A 181 -19.43 2.87 -10.60
C ALA A 181 -18.06 3.24 -10.01
N LEU A 182 -17.57 2.54 -8.99
CA LEU A 182 -16.19 2.67 -8.50
C LEU A 182 -15.23 1.96 -9.45
N TYR A 183 -15.57 0.73 -9.86
CA TYR A 183 -14.74 -0.05 -10.80
C TYR A 183 -14.47 0.68 -12.10
N SER A 184 -15.48 1.36 -12.68
CA SER A 184 -15.33 2.14 -13.91
C SER A 184 -14.41 3.35 -13.79
N ARG A 185 -14.08 3.78 -12.58
CA ARG A 185 -13.13 4.87 -12.30
C ARG A 185 -11.69 4.41 -12.10
N ILE A 186 -11.45 3.10 -12.04
CA ILE A 186 -10.09 2.56 -11.94
C ILE A 186 -9.38 2.75 -13.27
N ALA A 187 -8.43 3.67 -13.28
CA ALA A 187 -7.65 4.02 -14.47
C ALA A 187 -6.47 3.07 -14.69
N ALA A 188 -5.93 2.49 -13.63
CA ALA A 188 -4.80 1.57 -13.70
C ALA A 188 -4.97 0.40 -12.72
N HIS A 189 -4.46 -0.76 -13.12
CA HIS A 189 -4.42 -1.96 -12.31
C HIS A 189 -3.05 -2.63 -12.44
N ALA A 190 -2.36 -2.81 -11.32
CA ALA A 190 -1.17 -3.62 -11.22
C ALA A 190 -1.43 -4.84 -10.34
N ARG A 191 -0.96 -5.99 -10.80
CA ARG A 191 -0.94 -7.21 -10.01
C ARG A 191 0.50 -7.52 -9.64
N ILE A 192 0.75 -7.70 -8.33
CA ILE A 192 2.02 -8.21 -7.82
C ILE A 192 1.90 -9.72 -7.73
N GLU A 193 2.89 -10.39 -8.27
CA GLU A 193 3.01 -11.84 -8.24
C GLU A 193 4.12 -12.24 -7.27
N GLY A 194 4.01 -13.45 -6.73
CA GLY A 194 5.10 -14.04 -5.93
C GLY A 194 6.36 -14.21 -6.78
N LEU A 195 7.50 -14.28 -6.12
CA LEU A 195 8.78 -14.53 -6.80
C LEU A 195 8.76 -15.87 -7.51
N SER A 196 9.10 -15.88 -8.77
CA SER A 196 9.33 -17.11 -9.54
C SER A 196 10.64 -17.78 -9.10
N ARG A 197 10.79 -19.07 -9.38
CA ARG A 197 12.01 -19.82 -9.04
C ARG A 197 13.26 -19.18 -9.70
N SER A 198 13.13 -18.69 -10.92
CA SER A 198 14.22 -18.01 -11.63
C SER A 198 14.60 -16.66 -11.02
N GLU A 199 13.65 -15.97 -10.38
CA GLU A 199 13.92 -14.72 -9.66
C GLU A 199 14.56 -14.97 -8.28
N LEU A 200 14.43 -16.17 -7.73
CA LEU A 200 15.08 -16.59 -6.47
C LEU A 200 16.51 -17.07 -6.69
N GLU A 201 16.92 -17.38 -7.92
CA GLU A 201 18.29 -17.73 -8.20
C GLU A 201 19.19 -16.50 -8.00
N PRO A 202 20.30 -16.62 -7.22
CA PRO A 202 21.11 -15.48 -6.85
C PRO A 202 21.80 -14.91 -8.11
N THR A 203 21.25 -13.81 -8.63
CA THR A 203 22.03 -12.94 -9.49
C THR A 203 22.96 -12.12 -8.62
N SER A 204 24.23 -11.98 -9.03
CA SER A 204 25.36 -11.40 -8.28
C SER A 204 25.19 -9.98 -7.74
N ASN A 205 24.03 -9.35 -7.94
CA ASN A 205 23.72 -7.97 -7.55
C ASN A 205 22.42 -7.80 -6.74
N THR A 206 21.77 -8.86 -6.25
CA THR A 206 20.52 -8.76 -5.53
C THR A 206 20.68 -8.79 -4.01
N SER A 207 19.75 -8.18 -3.28
CA SER A 207 19.70 -8.16 -1.82
C SER A 207 19.75 -9.57 -1.20
N CYS A 208 19.28 -10.61 -1.93
CA CYS A 208 19.43 -12.00 -1.53
C CYS A 208 20.90 -12.48 -1.59
N ALA A 209 21.69 -12.08 -2.59
CA ALA A 209 23.11 -12.42 -2.65
C ALA A 209 23.91 -11.75 -1.51
N ARG A 210 23.51 -10.54 -1.13
CA ARG A 210 24.03 -9.86 0.08
C ARG A 210 23.66 -10.60 1.36
N TRP A 211 22.53 -11.30 1.34
CA TRP A 211 22.06 -12.14 2.44
C TRP A 211 22.82 -13.47 2.50
N GLU A 212 23.00 -14.17 1.37
CA GLU A 212 23.74 -15.43 1.28
C GLU A 212 25.23 -15.23 1.64
N SER A 213 25.83 -14.11 1.29
CA SER A 213 27.21 -13.80 1.70
C SER A 213 27.34 -13.53 3.21
N ASN A 214 26.26 -13.20 3.89
CA ASN A 214 26.24 -12.94 5.32
C ASN A 214 25.79 -14.11 6.20
N VAL A 215 25.38 -15.25 5.60
CA VAL A 215 24.95 -16.45 6.35
C VAL A 215 25.62 -17.72 5.77
N PRO A 216 26.89 -17.99 6.16
CA PRO A 216 27.63 -19.16 5.68
C PRO A 216 26.94 -20.51 5.90
N ALA A 217 25.97 -20.58 6.84
CA ALA A 217 25.24 -21.80 7.16
C ALA A 217 24.21 -22.20 6.08
N LEU A 218 23.68 -21.28 5.29
CA LEU A 218 22.72 -21.58 4.21
C LEU A 218 23.41 -22.28 3.02
N ASN A 219 24.68 -21.98 2.78
CA ASN A 219 25.47 -22.65 1.73
C ASN A 219 25.75 -24.13 2.04
N ARG A 220 25.78 -24.51 3.33
CA ARG A 220 25.94 -25.92 3.73
C ARG A 220 24.67 -26.76 3.58
N LEU A 221 23.49 -26.13 3.61
CA LEU A 221 22.22 -26.84 3.39
C LEU A 221 21.95 -27.11 1.91
N ARG A 222 22.48 -26.26 1.00
CA ARG A 222 22.34 -26.45 -0.46
C ARG A 222 23.18 -27.59 -1.02
N SER A 223 24.27 -27.97 -0.36
CA SER A 223 25.15 -29.06 -0.82
C SER A 223 24.63 -30.45 -0.44
N ASN A 224 23.54 -30.55 0.30
CA ASN A 224 22.95 -31.80 0.78
C ASN A 224 21.56 -32.12 0.20
N PHE A 225 21.14 -31.43 -0.89
CA PHE A 225 19.96 -31.75 -1.67
C PHE A 225 20.32 -31.85 -3.19
#